data_d3a26ccd33d1d70b923868dfdced72b8
#
_entry.id   d3a26ccd33d1d70b923868dfdced72b8
#
_cell.length_a   1.000
_cell.length_b   1.000
_cell.length_c   1.000
_cell.angle_alpha   90.00
_cell.angle_beta   90.00
_cell.angle_gamma   90.00
#
_symmetry.space_group_name_H-M   'P 1'
#
loop_
_entity.id
_entity.type
_entity.pdbx_description
1 polymer ?
#
loop_
_entity_poly.entity_id
_entity_poly.type
_entity_poly.pdbx_seq_one_letter_code
_entity_poly.pdbx_strand_id
1 'polypeptide(L)'
;MSQSIDNDRTVLVLGATGSFGAHAACALIRRGWRVRALARDPAAAARKSGVHMPIDWIAGDAMSSADVAAAARGAGLIVHAVNPPSYRNWRGLAIPMLANTIAAAKAEGARIVLPGNVYNFAPDAGPMIAEDAPQAPLTRKGKVREEMEAMLREASAVGVKALILRAGDYFGPAAPNSALGWLTTRRAGRVTALYNPGPAGHAFAYLPDLAETLGRLIDREDELADFATFHFAGHWLTGPSELAEAMRRAANDPRIPLKPFPYPVIVALSPFVTMFRELLEMRYLWVKPIGLDDGKLRAFLGEVPATPLDRALAESLADLEVQIPAKSWTRPGPRPYVAAHVRANPL
;
A
#
# COMPACT_ATOMS: atom_id res chain seq x y z
N MET A 1 -3.25 41.89 -15.77
CA MET A 1 -3.97 40.63 -15.56
C MET A 1 -2.98 39.52 -15.82
N SER A 2 -2.27 39.09 -14.77
CA SER A 2 -1.37 37.91 -14.82
C SER A 2 -2.26 36.69 -14.77
N GLN A 3 -2.35 35.93 -15.87
CA GLN A 3 -2.86 34.57 -15.85
C GLN A 3 -1.86 33.75 -15.00
N SER A 4 -2.24 33.43 -13.77
CA SER A 4 -1.60 32.38 -13.04
C SER A 4 -1.68 31.14 -13.94
N ILE A 5 -0.55 30.69 -14.44
CA ILE A 5 -0.40 29.36 -15.03
C ILE A 5 -0.77 28.41 -13.88
N ASP A 6 -1.97 27.87 -13.97
CA ASP A 6 -2.43 26.79 -13.11
C ASP A 6 -1.44 25.64 -13.39
N ASN A 7 -0.49 25.48 -12.48
CA ASN A 7 0.60 24.53 -12.62
C ASN A 7 -0.08 23.17 -12.59
N ASP A 8 -0.24 22.58 -13.77
CA ASP A 8 -0.93 21.31 -14.01
C ASP A 8 -0.32 20.27 -13.05
N ARG A 9 -0.97 20.05 -11.90
CA ARG A 9 -0.47 19.18 -10.82
C ARG A 9 -0.35 17.76 -11.35
N THR A 10 0.81 17.44 -11.92
CA THR A 10 1.07 16.13 -12.52
C THR A 10 1.82 15.23 -11.52
N VAL A 11 1.33 14.02 -11.33
CA VAL A 11 1.99 12.98 -10.56
C VAL A 11 2.34 11.79 -11.43
N LEU A 12 3.56 11.27 -11.28
CA LEU A 12 3.94 9.96 -11.82
C LEU A 12 3.73 8.88 -10.76
N VAL A 13 2.93 7.86 -11.09
CA VAL A 13 2.74 6.69 -10.22
C VAL A 13 3.45 5.48 -10.82
N LEU A 14 4.53 5.05 -10.19
CA LEU A 14 5.21 3.80 -10.48
C LEU A 14 4.54 2.69 -9.67
N GLY A 15 3.95 1.70 -10.34
CA GLY A 15 3.21 0.62 -9.68
C GLY A 15 1.70 0.88 -9.50
N ALA A 16 1.09 1.68 -10.37
CA ALA A 16 -0.34 1.99 -10.34
C ALA A 16 -1.28 0.78 -10.51
N THR A 17 -0.79 -0.37 -10.97
CA THR A 17 -1.55 -1.63 -11.02
C THR A 17 -1.47 -2.43 -9.70
N GLY A 18 -0.66 -1.97 -8.75
CA GLY A 18 -0.55 -2.54 -7.40
C GLY A 18 -1.59 -1.95 -6.45
N SER A 19 -1.84 -2.65 -5.35
CA SER A 19 -2.88 -2.28 -4.38
C SER A 19 -2.75 -0.84 -3.87
N PHE A 20 -1.59 -0.45 -3.33
CA PHE A 20 -1.38 0.91 -2.84
C PHE A 20 -1.36 1.94 -3.99
N GLY A 21 -0.63 1.64 -5.09
CA GLY A 21 -0.50 2.57 -6.21
C GLY A 21 -1.84 2.93 -6.86
N ALA A 22 -2.75 1.96 -6.98
CA ALA A 22 -4.10 2.20 -7.50
C ALA A 22 -4.92 3.13 -6.59
N HIS A 23 -4.89 2.90 -5.27
CA HIS A 23 -5.59 3.74 -4.30
C HIS A 23 -4.98 5.14 -4.23
N ALA A 24 -3.66 5.26 -4.26
CA ALA A 24 -2.96 6.55 -4.29
C ALA A 24 -3.32 7.34 -5.56
N ALA A 25 -3.33 6.70 -6.73
CA ALA A 25 -3.77 7.32 -7.98
C ALA A 25 -5.20 7.86 -7.86
N CYS A 26 -6.14 7.06 -7.35
CA CYS A 26 -7.52 7.48 -7.14
C CYS A 26 -7.63 8.67 -6.16
N ALA A 27 -6.89 8.65 -5.05
CA ALA A 27 -6.92 9.73 -4.07
C ALA A 27 -6.37 11.05 -4.63
N LEU A 28 -5.33 10.97 -5.45
CA LEU A 28 -4.71 12.14 -6.10
C LEU A 28 -5.58 12.69 -7.23
N ILE A 29 -6.21 11.82 -8.07
CA ILE A 29 -7.17 12.27 -9.10
C ILE A 29 -8.34 13.05 -8.47
N ARG A 30 -8.90 12.55 -7.36
CA ARG A 30 -9.98 13.27 -6.65
C ARG A 30 -9.56 14.65 -6.13
N ARG A 31 -8.26 14.90 -5.99
CA ARG A 31 -7.66 16.18 -5.61
C ARG A 31 -7.21 17.05 -6.80
N GLY A 32 -7.61 16.65 -8.00
CA GLY A 32 -7.30 17.40 -9.22
C GLY A 32 -5.90 17.16 -9.78
N TRP A 33 -5.17 16.12 -9.31
CA TRP A 33 -3.92 15.74 -9.92
C TRP A 33 -4.13 15.01 -11.24
N ARG A 34 -3.36 15.36 -12.25
CA ARG A 34 -3.21 14.58 -13.47
C ARG A 34 -2.29 13.40 -13.19
N VAL A 35 -2.81 12.18 -13.27
CA VAL A 35 -2.04 10.97 -12.97
C VAL A 35 -1.47 10.36 -14.24
N ARG A 36 -0.15 10.23 -14.30
CA ARG A 36 0.57 9.37 -15.24
C ARG A 36 0.99 8.09 -14.55
N ALA A 37 0.96 6.97 -15.26
CA ALA A 37 1.39 5.68 -14.72
C ALA A 37 2.30 4.96 -15.71
N LEU A 38 3.49 4.56 -15.26
CA LEU A 38 4.44 3.81 -16.07
C LEU A 38 4.10 2.32 -16.01
N ALA A 39 3.97 1.68 -17.16
CA ALA A 39 3.70 0.25 -17.28
C ALA A 39 4.36 -0.34 -18.53
N ARG A 40 4.87 -1.58 -18.42
CA ARG A 40 5.47 -2.30 -19.56
C ARG A 40 4.46 -2.59 -20.67
N ASP A 41 3.20 -2.80 -20.31
CA ASP A 41 2.08 -2.93 -21.23
C ASP A 41 0.92 -2.03 -20.71
N PRO A 42 0.82 -0.80 -21.24
CA PRO A 42 -0.23 0.16 -20.85
C PRO A 42 -1.65 -0.38 -21.03
N ALA A 43 -1.91 -1.09 -22.13
CA ALA A 43 -3.25 -1.61 -22.40
C ALA A 43 -3.66 -2.71 -21.41
N ALA A 44 -2.74 -3.62 -21.09
CA ALA A 44 -2.97 -4.63 -20.05
C ALA A 44 -3.08 -4.00 -18.65
N ALA A 45 -2.28 -2.98 -18.36
CA ALA A 45 -2.32 -2.25 -17.11
C ALA A 45 -3.66 -1.53 -16.91
N ALA A 46 -4.16 -0.83 -17.92
CA ALA A 46 -5.45 -0.15 -17.89
C ALA A 46 -6.60 -1.14 -17.63
N ARG A 47 -6.58 -2.30 -18.30
CA ARG A 47 -7.59 -3.35 -18.06
C ARG A 47 -7.53 -3.95 -16.66
N LYS A 48 -6.32 -4.10 -16.12
CA LYS A 48 -6.08 -4.75 -14.81
C LYS A 48 -6.34 -3.81 -13.64
N SER A 49 -6.11 -2.51 -13.82
CA SER A 49 -6.14 -1.55 -12.72
C SER A 49 -7.49 -1.47 -12.00
N GLY A 50 -8.60 -1.82 -12.68
CA GLY A 50 -9.96 -1.65 -12.15
C GLY A 50 -10.32 -0.19 -11.86
N VAL A 51 -9.43 0.76 -12.17
CA VAL A 51 -9.61 2.18 -11.93
C VAL A 51 -10.38 2.78 -13.11
N HIS A 52 -11.61 3.17 -12.88
CA HIS A 52 -12.44 3.86 -13.87
C HIS A 52 -12.18 5.38 -13.95
N MET A 53 -11.01 5.81 -13.47
CA MET A 53 -10.60 7.21 -13.45
C MET A 53 -9.53 7.47 -14.51
N PRO A 54 -9.40 8.72 -15.02
CA PRO A 54 -8.46 9.03 -16.07
C PRO A 54 -7.01 8.90 -15.60
N ILE A 55 -6.30 7.88 -16.09
CA ILE A 55 -4.88 7.67 -15.89
C ILE A 55 -4.21 7.67 -17.26
N ASP A 56 -3.19 8.50 -17.43
CA ASP A 56 -2.33 8.50 -18.62
C ASP A 56 -1.32 7.36 -18.49
N TRP A 57 -1.60 6.22 -19.13
CA TRP A 57 -0.70 5.08 -19.13
C TRP A 57 0.44 5.26 -20.14
N ILE A 58 1.68 5.24 -19.65
CA ILE A 58 2.90 5.42 -20.44
C ILE A 58 3.64 4.08 -20.53
N ALA A 59 4.07 3.70 -21.74
CA ALA A 59 4.88 2.52 -21.94
C ALA A 59 6.30 2.74 -21.40
N GLY A 60 6.82 1.77 -20.64
CA GLY A 60 8.19 1.81 -20.12
C GLY A 60 8.40 0.89 -18.93
N ASP A 61 9.66 0.78 -18.49
CA ASP A 61 10.08 -0.05 -17.37
C ASP A 61 10.72 0.82 -16.28
N ALA A 62 10.33 0.60 -15.03
CA ALA A 62 10.94 1.29 -13.87
C ALA A 62 12.45 0.97 -13.71
N MET A 63 12.93 -0.12 -14.31
CA MET A 63 14.35 -0.45 -14.39
C MET A 63 15.12 0.39 -15.44
N SER A 64 14.44 1.05 -16.35
CA SER A 64 15.02 1.95 -17.36
C SER A 64 15.02 3.38 -16.85
N SER A 65 16.20 3.96 -16.60
CA SER A 65 16.31 5.35 -16.16
C SER A 65 15.76 6.32 -17.21
N ALA A 66 15.91 6.02 -18.51
CA ALA A 66 15.38 6.83 -19.59
C ALA A 66 13.85 6.85 -19.61
N ASP A 67 13.19 5.68 -19.37
CA ASP A 67 11.72 5.59 -19.36
C ASP A 67 11.15 6.33 -18.16
N VAL A 68 11.77 6.16 -16.96
CA VAL A 68 11.34 6.86 -15.75
C VAL A 68 11.51 8.36 -15.90
N ALA A 69 12.65 8.82 -16.42
CA ALA A 69 12.91 10.25 -16.68
C ALA A 69 11.91 10.82 -17.69
N ALA A 70 11.62 10.10 -18.78
CA ALA A 70 10.65 10.55 -19.77
C ALA A 70 9.22 10.66 -19.19
N ALA A 71 8.81 9.68 -18.39
CA ALA A 71 7.49 9.66 -17.76
C ALA A 71 7.34 10.74 -16.67
N ALA A 72 8.43 11.11 -16.00
CA ALA A 72 8.45 12.09 -14.92
C ALA A 72 8.45 13.56 -15.39
N ARG A 73 8.67 13.84 -16.69
CA ARG A 73 8.75 15.23 -17.17
C ARG A 73 7.57 16.08 -16.72
N GLY A 74 7.86 17.19 -16.05
CA GLY A 74 6.86 18.10 -15.52
C GLY A 74 6.02 17.55 -14.35
N ALA A 75 6.40 16.42 -13.77
CA ALA A 75 5.75 15.91 -12.57
C ALA A 75 6.27 16.63 -11.32
N GLY A 76 5.37 17.16 -10.49
CA GLY A 76 5.72 17.71 -9.17
C GLY A 76 5.77 16.64 -8.07
N LEU A 77 5.21 15.44 -8.35
CA LEU A 77 5.12 14.34 -7.40
C LEU A 77 5.44 13.00 -8.09
N ILE A 78 6.17 12.11 -7.42
CA ILE A 78 6.41 10.75 -7.88
C ILE A 78 6.05 9.76 -6.78
N VAL A 79 5.02 8.94 -6.97
CA VAL A 79 4.66 7.86 -6.05
C VAL A 79 5.42 6.59 -6.45
N HIS A 80 6.42 6.20 -5.65
CA HIS A 80 7.22 4.99 -5.86
C HIS A 80 6.55 3.80 -5.18
N ALA A 81 5.47 3.27 -5.78
CA ALA A 81 4.71 2.12 -5.29
C ALA A 81 5.03 0.81 -6.05
N VAL A 82 6.06 0.84 -6.91
CA VAL A 82 6.52 -0.36 -7.61
C VAL A 82 7.27 -1.29 -6.65
N ASN A 83 6.98 -2.58 -6.75
CA ASN A 83 7.62 -3.61 -5.94
C ASN A 83 7.98 -4.81 -6.83
N PRO A 84 9.15 -5.43 -6.65
CA PRO A 84 9.53 -6.61 -7.41
C PRO A 84 8.52 -7.76 -7.28
N PRO A 85 8.12 -8.39 -8.40
CA PRO A 85 7.13 -9.45 -8.38
C PRO A 85 7.68 -10.69 -7.65
N SER A 86 6.81 -11.37 -6.91
CA SER A 86 7.10 -12.66 -6.26
C SER A 86 8.32 -12.66 -5.33
N TYR A 87 8.76 -11.49 -4.85
CA TYR A 87 9.91 -11.30 -3.95
C TYR A 87 11.26 -11.85 -4.47
N ARG A 88 11.37 -12.15 -5.78
CA ARG A 88 12.61 -12.64 -6.37
C ARG A 88 13.57 -11.49 -6.62
N ASN A 89 14.86 -11.70 -6.28
CA ASN A 89 15.92 -10.70 -6.48
C ASN A 89 15.54 -9.30 -5.99
N TRP A 90 14.95 -9.23 -4.81
CA TRP A 90 14.29 -8.01 -4.34
C TRP A 90 15.25 -6.82 -4.29
N ARG A 91 16.46 -7.01 -3.71
CA ARG A 91 17.49 -5.98 -3.68
C ARG A 91 17.95 -5.55 -5.07
N GLY A 92 18.19 -6.52 -5.98
CA GLY A 92 18.65 -6.25 -7.35
C GLY A 92 17.62 -5.55 -8.25
N LEU A 93 16.36 -5.46 -7.82
CA LEU A 93 15.31 -4.75 -8.54
C LEU A 93 14.86 -3.48 -7.80
N ALA A 94 14.57 -3.56 -6.49
CA ALA A 94 14.03 -2.44 -5.75
C ALA A 94 15.01 -1.25 -5.67
N ILE A 95 16.28 -1.52 -5.40
CA ILE A 95 17.30 -0.48 -5.30
C ILE A 95 17.53 0.27 -6.63
N PRO A 96 17.75 -0.40 -7.78
CA PRO A 96 17.86 0.31 -9.06
C PRO A 96 16.60 1.07 -9.47
N MET A 97 15.40 0.52 -9.23
CA MET A 97 14.15 1.23 -9.51
C MET A 97 14.02 2.52 -8.68
N LEU A 98 14.41 2.47 -7.39
CA LEU A 98 14.39 3.66 -6.55
C LEU A 98 15.47 4.67 -6.99
N ALA A 99 16.65 4.22 -7.36
CA ALA A 99 17.71 5.10 -7.89
C ALA A 99 17.24 5.87 -9.14
N ASN A 100 16.54 5.19 -10.07
CA ASN A 100 15.95 5.83 -11.24
C ASN A 100 14.89 6.87 -10.85
N THR A 101 14.07 6.56 -9.82
CA THR A 101 13.07 7.50 -9.28
C THR A 101 13.73 8.73 -8.66
N ILE A 102 14.79 8.55 -7.89
CA ILE A 102 15.55 9.66 -7.26
C ILE A 102 16.17 10.56 -8.34
N ALA A 103 16.77 9.97 -9.38
CA ALA A 103 17.37 10.72 -10.48
C ALA A 103 16.30 11.56 -11.22
N ALA A 104 15.15 10.98 -11.51
CA ALA A 104 14.04 11.66 -12.17
C ALA A 104 13.46 12.78 -11.27
N ALA A 105 13.24 12.49 -9.99
CA ALA A 105 12.74 13.48 -9.04
C ALA A 105 13.69 14.68 -8.89
N LYS A 106 15.00 14.43 -8.86
CA LYS A 106 16.01 15.49 -8.82
C LYS A 106 15.98 16.39 -10.06
N ALA A 107 15.76 15.80 -11.23
CA ALA A 107 15.71 16.54 -12.50
C ALA A 107 14.45 17.43 -12.58
N GLU A 108 13.33 16.98 -12.05
CA GLU A 108 12.03 17.67 -12.13
C GLU A 108 11.71 18.53 -10.88
N GLY A 109 12.53 18.46 -9.82
CA GLY A 109 12.21 19.09 -8.54
C GLY A 109 11.03 18.43 -7.81
N ALA A 110 10.67 17.19 -8.16
CA ALA A 110 9.51 16.50 -7.66
C ALA A 110 9.75 15.93 -6.25
N ARG A 111 8.69 15.87 -5.42
CA ARG A 111 8.71 15.09 -4.17
C ARG A 111 8.50 13.60 -4.47
N ILE A 112 9.27 12.74 -3.80
CA ILE A 112 9.07 11.29 -3.85
C ILE A 112 8.19 10.86 -2.68
N VAL A 113 7.15 10.06 -2.95
CA VAL A 113 6.39 9.34 -1.94
C VAL A 113 6.78 7.87 -1.96
N LEU A 114 7.27 7.36 -0.84
CA LEU A 114 7.57 5.94 -0.64
C LEU A 114 6.57 5.35 0.37
N PRO A 115 5.72 4.38 -0.03
CA PRO A 115 4.97 3.58 0.94
C PRO A 115 5.95 2.71 1.74
N GLY A 116 6.07 3.04 3.03
CA GLY A 116 6.92 2.31 3.98
C GLY A 116 6.18 1.15 4.63
N ASN A 117 6.88 0.37 5.43
CA ASN A 117 6.32 -0.72 6.22
C ASN A 117 7.09 -0.87 7.55
N VAL A 118 6.78 -1.92 8.31
CA VAL A 118 7.38 -2.22 9.61
C VAL A 118 8.65 -3.08 9.52
N TYR A 119 9.10 -3.48 8.33
CA TYR A 119 10.21 -4.43 8.16
C TYR A 119 11.57 -3.84 8.54
N ASN A 120 11.67 -2.52 8.59
CA ASN A 120 12.87 -1.76 8.98
C ASN A 120 13.24 -1.97 10.46
N PHE A 121 12.31 -2.44 11.29
CA PHE A 121 12.47 -2.49 12.73
C PHE A 121 12.83 -3.91 13.21
N ALA A 122 13.55 -3.96 14.32
CA ALA A 122 13.85 -5.22 14.97
C ALA A 122 12.56 -5.86 15.55
N PRO A 123 12.51 -7.20 15.68
CA PRO A 123 11.35 -7.89 16.24
C PRO A 123 10.98 -7.49 17.66
N ASP A 124 11.91 -6.93 18.41
CA ASP A 124 11.75 -6.47 19.79
C ASP A 124 11.60 -4.95 19.94
N ALA A 125 11.50 -4.23 18.83
CA ALA A 125 11.27 -2.78 18.84
C ALA A 125 9.86 -2.37 19.31
N GLY A 126 8.89 -3.30 19.29
CA GLY A 126 7.50 -3.05 19.63
C GLY A 126 7.20 -2.90 21.11
N PRO A 127 5.92 -2.83 21.54
CA PRO A 127 4.75 -3.06 20.65
C PRO A 127 4.36 -1.88 19.78
N MET A 128 4.62 -0.61 20.19
CA MET A 128 4.32 0.60 19.44
C MET A 128 5.60 1.35 19.12
N ILE A 129 5.85 1.62 17.84
CA ILE A 129 7.10 2.18 17.33
C ILE A 129 6.84 3.60 16.85
N ALA A 130 7.64 4.56 17.33
CA ALA A 130 7.64 5.94 16.86
C ALA A 130 8.50 6.10 15.58
N GLU A 131 8.33 7.23 14.85
CA GLU A 131 9.03 7.48 13.59
C GLU A 131 10.55 7.59 13.71
N ASP A 132 11.04 7.99 14.88
CA ASP A 132 12.46 8.17 15.21
C ASP A 132 13.10 6.91 15.81
N ALA A 133 12.34 5.84 16.00
CA ALA A 133 12.86 4.58 16.52
C ALA A 133 14.00 4.04 15.63
N PRO A 134 15.06 3.47 16.24
CA PRO A 134 16.19 2.92 15.49
C PRO A 134 15.75 1.83 14.52
N GLN A 135 16.20 1.93 13.27
CA GLN A 135 16.04 0.87 12.30
C GLN A 135 17.14 -0.18 12.49
N ALA A 136 16.75 -1.41 12.77
CA ALA A 136 17.69 -2.51 13.02
C ALA A 136 17.11 -3.83 12.47
N PRO A 137 16.89 -3.93 11.16
CA PRO A 137 16.23 -5.07 10.56
C PRO A 137 17.09 -6.33 10.60
N LEU A 138 16.50 -7.44 11.02
CA LEU A 138 17.15 -8.75 11.01
C LEU A 138 16.96 -9.50 9.68
N THR A 139 15.91 -9.16 8.93
CA THR A 139 15.55 -9.85 7.68
C THR A 139 16.23 -9.22 6.47
N ARG A 140 16.40 -10.01 5.40
CA ARG A 140 16.92 -9.49 4.12
C ARG A 140 15.99 -8.40 3.54
N LYS A 141 14.69 -8.58 3.65
CA LYS A 141 13.70 -7.60 3.19
C LYS A 141 13.76 -6.31 4.01
N GLY A 142 13.89 -6.45 5.31
CA GLY A 142 14.05 -5.30 6.19
C GLY A 142 15.29 -4.47 5.84
N LYS A 143 16.44 -5.12 5.62
CA LYS A 143 17.67 -4.45 5.20
C LYS A 143 17.53 -3.71 3.87
N VAL A 144 16.79 -4.27 2.90
CA VAL A 144 16.50 -3.56 1.64
C VAL A 144 15.62 -2.34 1.88
N ARG A 145 14.63 -2.42 2.79
CA ARG A 145 13.79 -1.28 3.13
C ARG A 145 14.55 -0.19 3.87
N GLU A 146 15.42 -0.56 4.79
CA GLU A 146 16.33 0.37 5.46
C GLU A 146 17.24 1.07 4.45
N GLU A 147 17.85 0.32 3.50
CA GLU A 147 18.67 0.87 2.43
C GLU A 147 17.88 1.85 1.54
N MET A 148 16.65 1.52 1.17
CA MET A 148 15.78 2.41 0.39
C MET A 148 15.49 3.74 1.13
N GLU A 149 15.22 3.67 2.42
CA GLU A 149 14.98 4.89 3.21
C GLU A 149 16.27 5.70 3.43
N ALA A 150 17.42 5.04 3.58
CA ALA A 150 18.72 5.71 3.63
C ALA A 150 19.03 6.45 2.32
N MET A 151 18.79 5.83 1.16
CA MET A 151 18.94 6.48 -0.15
C MET A 151 18.08 7.74 -0.27
N LEU A 152 16.84 7.71 0.19
CA LEU A 152 15.97 8.89 0.18
C LEU A 152 16.46 9.99 1.15
N ARG A 153 16.99 9.61 2.30
CA ARG A 153 17.59 10.55 3.26
C ARG A 153 18.82 11.22 2.70
N GLU A 154 19.70 10.45 2.06
CA GLU A 154 20.89 10.97 1.37
C GLU A 154 20.51 11.90 0.21
N ALA A 155 19.52 11.49 -0.60
CA ALA A 155 19.01 12.31 -1.69
C ALA A 155 18.38 13.63 -1.17
N SER A 156 17.73 13.58 -0.02
CA SER A 156 17.15 14.79 0.60
C SER A 156 18.22 15.78 1.06
N ALA A 157 19.37 15.30 1.54
CA ALA A 157 20.49 16.16 1.88
C ALA A 157 21.06 16.97 0.69
N VAL A 158 20.74 16.56 -0.54
CA VAL A 158 21.13 17.22 -1.78
C VAL A 158 19.94 17.79 -2.59
N GLY A 159 18.82 18.05 -1.90
CA GLY A 159 17.67 18.81 -2.40
C GLY A 159 16.53 17.99 -3.02
N VAL A 160 16.52 16.67 -2.91
CA VAL A 160 15.37 15.84 -3.34
C VAL A 160 14.37 15.68 -2.19
N LYS A 161 13.16 16.18 -2.37
CA LYS A 161 12.11 16.06 -1.35
C LYS A 161 11.58 14.63 -1.27
N ALA A 162 11.40 14.09 -0.06
CA ALA A 162 10.88 12.75 0.17
C ALA A 162 9.84 12.70 1.29
N LEU A 163 8.79 11.89 1.09
CA LEU A 163 7.78 11.56 2.07
C LEU A 163 7.69 10.04 2.20
N ILE A 164 7.95 9.52 3.39
CA ILE A 164 7.79 8.11 3.72
C ILE A 164 6.55 7.96 4.61
N LEU A 165 5.56 7.19 4.15
CA LEU A 165 4.36 6.86 4.92
C LEU A 165 4.40 5.36 5.24
N ARG A 166 4.85 5.03 6.47
CA ARG A 166 4.93 3.64 6.94
C ARG A 166 3.59 3.17 7.47
N ALA A 167 3.24 1.94 7.16
CA ALA A 167 2.00 1.32 7.62
C ALA A 167 2.21 -0.18 7.87
N GLY A 168 1.28 -0.82 8.60
CA GLY A 168 1.21 -2.26 8.76
C GLY A 168 0.79 -3.00 7.48
N ASP A 169 0.32 -4.23 7.63
CA ASP A 169 -0.10 -5.04 6.49
C ASP A 169 -1.35 -4.46 5.81
N TYR A 170 -1.30 -4.36 4.50
CA TYR A 170 -2.36 -3.75 3.70
C TYR A 170 -3.57 -4.68 3.54
N PHE A 171 -4.75 -4.11 3.62
CA PHE A 171 -6.00 -4.74 3.19
C PHE A 171 -6.95 -3.71 2.59
N GLY A 172 -7.98 -4.17 1.88
CA GLY A 172 -8.94 -3.27 1.22
C GLY A 172 -9.43 -3.83 -0.10
N PRO A 173 -10.31 -3.11 -0.78
CA PRO A 173 -10.69 -3.40 -2.17
C PRO A 173 -9.46 -3.39 -3.09
N ALA A 174 -9.52 -4.08 -4.23
CA ALA A 174 -8.44 -4.17 -5.21
C ALA A 174 -7.07 -4.59 -4.62
N ALA A 175 -7.06 -5.35 -3.51
CA ALA A 175 -5.87 -5.81 -2.82
C ALA A 175 -5.76 -7.36 -2.80
N PRO A 176 -5.65 -8.03 -3.95
CA PRO A 176 -5.69 -9.50 -4.03
C PRO A 176 -4.52 -10.18 -3.29
N ASN A 177 -3.39 -9.50 -3.14
CA ASN A 177 -2.20 -9.97 -2.45
C ASN A 177 -2.10 -9.43 -1.01
N SER A 178 -3.21 -8.97 -0.45
CA SER A 178 -3.26 -8.46 0.92
C SER A 178 -3.10 -9.58 1.97
N ALA A 179 -2.82 -9.18 3.21
CA ALA A 179 -2.79 -10.10 4.34
C ALA A 179 -4.07 -10.94 4.44
N LEU A 180 -5.25 -10.34 4.20
CA LEU A 180 -6.52 -11.07 4.19
C LEU A 180 -6.56 -12.17 3.12
N GLY A 181 -5.90 -11.98 1.98
CA GLY A 181 -5.79 -12.99 0.93
C GLY A 181 -5.08 -14.26 1.40
N TRP A 182 -4.06 -14.11 2.25
CA TRP A 182 -3.28 -15.22 2.82
C TRP A 182 -3.93 -15.86 4.04
N LEU A 183 -4.65 -15.06 4.81
CA LEU A 183 -5.29 -15.49 6.06
C LEU A 183 -6.68 -16.07 5.85
N THR A 184 -7.18 -16.15 4.62
CA THR A 184 -8.51 -16.67 4.32
C THR A 184 -8.48 -17.78 3.27
N THR A 185 -9.31 -18.80 3.45
CA THR A 185 -9.71 -19.69 2.35
C THR A 185 -11.09 -19.28 1.88
N ARG A 186 -11.29 -19.27 0.56
CA ARG A 186 -12.54 -18.89 -0.07
C ARG A 186 -13.02 -19.99 -1.03
N ARG A 187 -14.33 -20.16 -1.09
CA ARG A 187 -15.00 -21.05 -2.04
C ARG A 187 -16.27 -20.36 -2.53
N ALA A 188 -16.44 -20.28 -3.84
CA ALA A 188 -17.59 -19.62 -4.48
C ALA A 188 -17.88 -18.21 -3.92
N GLY A 189 -16.82 -17.38 -3.77
CA GLY A 189 -16.94 -16.00 -3.27
C GLY A 189 -17.02 -15.87 -1.74
N ARG A 190 -17.21 -16.94 -1.01
CA ARG A 190 -17.40 -16.89 0.44
C ARG A 190 -16.14 -17.30 1.20
N VAL A 191 -15.87 -16.64 2.31
CA VAL A 191 -14.83 -17.06 3.25
C VAL A 191 -15.29 -18.35 3.93
N THR A 192 -14.48 -19.41 3.84
CA THR A 192 -14.79 -20.73 4.40
C THR A 192 -13.88 -21.12 5.56
N ALA A 193 -12.76 -20.43 5.73
CA ALA A 193 -11.89 -20.57 6.89
C ALA A 193 -11.00 -19.34 7.04
N LEU A 194 -10.64 -19.04 8.28
CA LEU A 194 -9.62 -18.07 8.67
C LEU A 194 -8.42 -18.84 9.24
N TYR A 195 -7.24 -18.26 9.09
CA TYR A 195 -6.01 -18.82 9.62
C TYR A 195 -5.39 -17.93 10.67
N ASN A 196 -4.93 -18.54 11.75
CA ASN A 196 -4.15 -17.88 12.80
C ASN A 196 -2.66 -18.04 12.49
N PRO A 197 -1.96 -16.97 12.05
CA PRO A 197 -0.53 -17.04 11.72
C PRO A 197 0.38 -16.92 12.95
N GLY A 198 -0.15 -16.52 14.10
CA GLY A 198 0.61 -16.38 15.34
C GLY A 198 -0.17 -15.62 16.41
N PRO A 199 0.34 -15.59 17.65
CA PRO A 199 -0.36 -15.03 18.80
C PRO A 199 -0.24 -13.50 18.94
N ALA A 200 0.67 -12.87 18.18
CA ALA A 200 1.00 -11.46 18.40
C ALA A 200 -0.10 -10.52 17.90
N GLY A 201 -0.19 -9.36 18.54
CA GLY A 201 -0.92 -8.21 18.00
C GLY A 201 -0.31 -7.74 16.69
N HIS A 202 -1.16 -7.25 15.79
CA HIS A 202 -0.76 -6.90 14.43
C HIS A 202 -1.46 -5.63 13.94
N ALA A 203 -0.72 -4.82 13.17
CA ALA A 203 -1.23 -3.60 12.57
C ALA A 203 -1.71 -3.87 11.13
N PHE A 204 -2.93 -3.46 10.83
CA PHE A 204 -3.52 -3.55 9.50
C PHE A 204 -3.86 -2.17 8.96
N ALA A 205 -3.43 -1.84 7.75
CA ALA A 205 -3.70 -0.59 7.10
C ALA A 205 -4.78 -0.77 6.01
N TYR A 206 -5.94 -0.13 6.21
CA TYR A 206 -6.99 -0.08 5.21
C TYR A 206 -6.57 0.87 4.10
N LEU A 207 -6.41 0.35 2.89
CA LEU A 207 -5.83 1.07 1.75
C LEU A 207 -6.56 2.36 1.37
N PRO A 208 -7.90 2.44 1.36
CA PRO A 208 -8.59 3.71 1.13
C PRO A 208 -8.22 4.79 2.15
N ASP A 209 -8.14 4.46 3.44
CA ASP A 209 -7.75 5.41 4.49
C ASP A 209 -6.28 5.83 4.37
N LEU A 210 -5.40 4.88 4.07
CA LEU A 210 -3.98 5.16 3.85
C LEU A 210 -3.76 6.07 2.64
N ALA A 211 -4.49 5.85 1.54
CA ALA A 211 -4.41 6.69 0.35
C ALA A 211 -5.03 8.08 0.57
N GLU A 212 -6.12 8.15 1.33
CA GLU A 212 -6.72 9.42 1.75
C GLU A 212 -5.77 10.21 2.65
N THR A 213 -5.08 9.52 3.58
CA THR A 213 -4.03 10.12 4.42
C THR A 213 -2.89 10.67 3.59
N LEU A 214 -2.41 9.91 2.60
CA LEU A 214 -1.42 10.41 1.64
C LEU A 214 -1.90 11.68 0.96
N GLY A 215 -3.14 11.68 0.45
CA GLY A 215 -3.71 12.85 -0.20
C GLY A 215 -3.72 14.08 0.71
N ARG A 216 -4.16 13.94 1.96
CA ARG A 216 -4.15 15.04 2.95
C ARG A 216 -2.74 15.54 3.29
N LEU A 217 -1.73 14.66 3.32
CA LEU A 217 -0.34 15.07 3.48
C LEU A 217 0.15 15.89 2.28
N ILE A 218 -0.22 15.50 1.06
CA ILE A 218 0.15 16.21 -0.16
C ILE A 218 -0.62 17.54 -0.32
N ASP A 219 -1.86 17.63 0.18
CA ASP A 219 -2.59 18.91 0.23
C ASP A 219 -1.88 19.96 1.11
N ARG A 220 -1.00 19.52 2.01
CA ARG A 220 -0.18 20.34 2.90
C ARG A 220 1.32 20.21 2.60
N GLU A 221 1.68 20.00 1.33
CA GLU A 221 3.06 19.74 0.92
C GLU A 221 4.04 20.84 1.37
N ASP A 222 3.62 22.09 1.35
CA ASP A 222 4.44 23.25 1.72
C ASP A 222 4.82 23.25 3.22
N GLU A 223 4.08 22.50 4.06
CA GLU A 223 4.36 22.36 5.48
C GLU A 223 5.25 21.12 5.78
N LEU A 224 5.45 20.25 4.79
CA LEU A 224 6.28 19.07 4.95
C LEU A 224 7.76 19.42 4.90
N ALA A 225 8.55 18.86 5.83
CA ALA A 225 9.99 18.88 5.72
C ALA A 225 10.47 18.21 4.41
N ASP A 226 11.67 18.57 3.95
CA ASP A 226 12.25 17.97 2.74
C ASP A 226 12.38 16.44 2.87
N PHE A 227 12.74 15.95 4.05
CA PHE A 227 12.64 14.53 4.41
C PHE A 227 11.60 14.35 5.51
N ALA A 228 10.42 13.89 5.15
CA ALA A 228 9.32 13.65 6.06
C ALA A 228 9.03 12.15 6.21
N THR A 229 8.86 11.70 7.43
CA THR A 229 8.40 10.33 7.74
C THR A 229 7.21 10.41 8.66
N PHE A 230 6.16 9.67 8.33
CA PHE A 230 4.97 9.50 9.15
C PHE A 230 4.63 8.02 9.28
N HIS A 231 4.04 7.69 10.42
CA HIS A 231 3.43 6.41 10.66
C HIS A 231 1.92 6.49 10.52
N PHE A 232 1.33 5.50 9.87
CA PHE A 232 -0.11 5.29 9.82
C PHE A 232 -0.43 4.06 10.66
N ALA A 233 -0.99 4.25 11.85
CA ALA A 233 -1.29 3.16 12.79
C ALA A 233 -2.32 2.17 12.22
N GLY A 234 -3.33 2.68 11.49
CA GLY A 234 -4.42 1.86 10.97
C GLY A 234 -5.21 1.17 12.07
N HIS A 235 -5.52 -0.12 11.87
CA HIS A 235 -6.20 -0.95 12.84
C HIS A 235 -5.18 -1.80 13.61
N TRP A 236 -5.02 -1.54 14.89
CA TRP A 236 -4.25 -2.41 15.77
C TRP A 236 -5.16 -3.49 16.35
N LEU A 237 -4.88 -4.75 16.01
CA LEU A 237 -5.58 -5.91 16.55
C LEU A 237 -4.68 -6.61 17.56
N THR A 238 -5.19 -6.89 18.75
CA THR A 238 -4.39 -7.44 19.86
C THR A 238 -4.04 -8.92 19.65
N GLY A 239 -4.74 -9.58 18.74
CA GLY A 239 -4.49 -10.97 18.41
C GLY A 239 -5.43 -11.51 17.32
N PRO A 240 -5.19 -12.76 16.90
CA PRO A 240 -5.91 -13.38 15.77
C PRO A 240 -7.40 -13.61 16.03
N SER A 241 -7.81 -13.74 17.29
CA SER A 241 -9.23 -13.90 17.65
C SER A 241 -10.03 -12.65 17.30
N GLU A 242 -9.48 -11.46 17.54
CA GLU A 242 -10.12 -10.20 17.24
C GLU A 242 -10.35 -10.02 15.73
N LEU A 243 -9.34 -10.35 14.92
CA LEU A 243 -9.51 -10.37 13.46
C LEU A 243 -10.57 -11.38 13.03
N ALA A 244 -10.55 -12.58 13.61
CA ALA A 244 -11.52 -13.64 13.27
C ALA A 244 -12.95 -13.23 13.60
N GLU A 245 -13.18 -12.59 14.75
CA GLU A 245 -14.48 -12.09 15.14
C GLU A 245 -14.96 -10.96 14.23
N ALA A 246 -14.10 -9.99 13.92
CA ALA A 246 -14.41 -8.93 12.97
C ALA A 246 -14.74 -9.48 11.58
N MET A 247 -13.97 -10.46 11.10
CA MET A 247 -14.24 -11.13 9.82
C MET A 247 -15.56 -11.90 9.81
N ARG A 248 -15.93 -12.57 10.91
CA ARG A 248 -17.23 -13.24 11.04
C ARG A 248 -18.39 -12.27 10.99
N ARG A 249 -18.27 -11.11 11.67
CA ARG A 249 -19.27 -10.04 11.58
C ARG A 249 -19.37 -9.47 10.16
N ALA A 250 -18.24 -9.14 9.54
CA ALA A 250 -18.20 -8.60 8.19
C ALA A 250 -18.77 -9.57 7.13
N ALA A 251 -18.51 -10.87 7.28
CA ALA A 251 -19.03 -11.93 6.41
C ALA A 251 -20.48 -12.36 6.77
N ASN A 252 -21.03 -11.84 7.87
CA ASN A 252 -22.31 -12.27 8.44
C ASN A 252 -22.41 -13.80 8.61
N ASP A 253 -21.30 -14.44 8.97
CA ASP A 253 -21.28 -15.89 9.26
C ASP A 253 -20.43 -16.21 10.51
N PRO A 254 -21.05 -16.40 11.68
CA PRO A 254 -20.34 -16.70 12.92
C PRO A 254 -19.66 -18.09 12.95
N ARG A 255 -19.99 -18.96 11.98
CA ARG A 255 -19.47 -20.33 11.94
C ARG A 255 -18.14 -20.47 11.23
N ILE A 256 -17.61 -19.41 10.63
CA ILE A 256 -16.30 -19.46 9.94
C ILE A 256 -15.23 -19.91 10.94
N PRO A 257 -14.58 -21.07 10.72
CA PRO A 257 -13.59 -21.59 11.67
C PRO A 257 -12.30 -20.82 11.61
N LEU A 258 -11.66 -20.57 12.77
CA LEU A 258 -10.28 -20.12 12.88
C LEU A 258 -9.38 -21.36 13.01
N LYS A 259 -8.51 -21.58 12.03
CA LYS A 259 -7.61 -22.73 11.94
C LYS A 259 -6.16 -22.31 12.20
N PRO A 260 -5.31 -23.20 12.71
CA PRO A 260 -3.86 -22.94 12.74
C PRO A 260 -3.32 -22.71 11.32
N PHE A 261 -2.39 -21.77 11.18
CA PHE A 261 -1.70 -21.57 9.90
C PHE A 261 -0.80 -22.77 9.60
N PRO A 262 -0.76 -23.28 8.35
CA PRO A 262 -0.13 -24.56 8.02
C PRO A 262 1.41 -24.48 7.97
N TYR A 263 2.06 -23.90 8.98
CA TYR A 263 3.52 -23.76 9.04
C TYR A 263 4.29 -25.07 8.84
N PRO A 264 3.90 -26.24 9.37
CA PRO A 264 4.64 -27.46 9.13
C PRO A 264 4.78 -27.81 7.64
N VAL A 265 3.69 -27.61 6.88
CA VAL A 265 3.69 -27.84 5.42
C VAL A 265 4.56 -26.79 4.71
N ILE A 266 4.45 -25.52 5.12
CA ILE A 266 5.24 -24.43 4.55
C ILE A 266 6.73 -24.64 4.80
N VAL A 267 7.12 -25.06 6.00
CA VAL A 267 8.51 -25.38 6.34
C VAL A 267 9.03 -26.54 5.48
N ALA A 268 8.26 -27.63 5.39
CA ALA A 268 8.65 -28.81 4.60
C ALA A 268 8.86 -28.50 3.10
N LEU A 269 8.04 -27.61 2.55
CA LEU A 269 8.10 -27.24 1.13
C LEU A 269 8.97 -26.00 0.84
N SER A 270 9.43 -25.30 1.85
CA SER A 270 10.22 -24.06 1.68
C SER A 270 11.54 -24.25 0.90
N PRO A 271 12.24 -25.38 0.92
CA PRO A 271 13.42 -25.59 0.08
C PRO A 271 13.09 -25.51 -1.43
N PHE A 272 11.89 -25.92 -1.81
CA PHE A 272 11.45 -26.03 -3.21
C PHE A 272 10.62 -24.83 -3.68
N VAL A 273 9.95 -24.12 -2.76
CA VAL A 273 9.02 -23.03 -3.07
C VAL A 273 9.54 -21.71 -2.50
N THR A 274 10.07 -20.86 -3.35
CA THR A 274 10.63 -19.54 -2.96
C THR A 274 9.67 -18.72 -2.11
N MET A 275 8.38 -18.69 -2.48
CA MET A 275 7.35 -17.96 -1.74
C MET A 275 7.25 -18.41 -0.27
N PHE A 276 7.41 -19.69 0.02
CA PHE A 276 7.36 -20.20 1.40
C PHE A 276 8.58 -19.76 2.22
N ARG A 277 9.77 -19.69 1.60
CA ARG A 277 10.95 -19.11 2.25
C ARG A 277 10.72 -17.66 2.62
N GLU A 278 10.17 -16.91 1.69
CA GLU A 278 9.89 -15.49 1.85
C GLU A 278 8.82 -15.24 2.95
N LEU A 279 7.85 -16.13 3.07
CA LEU A 279 6.83 -16.06 4.10
C LEU A 279 7.41 -16.42 5.48
N LEU A 280 8.26 -17.43 5.57
CA LEU A 280 8.93 -17.80 6.81
C LEU A 280 9.86 -16.72 7.34
N GLU A 281 10.53 -15.98 6.46
CA GLU A 281 11.37 -14.84 6.83
C GLU A 281 10.57 -13.77 7.59
N MET A 282 9.30 -13.56 7.24
CA MET A 282 8.43 -12.56 7.84
C MET A 282 7.57 -13.09 8.99
N ARG A 283 7.76 -14.37 9.38
CA ARG A 283 6.96 -14.99 10.45
C ARG A 283 7.06 -14.27 11.79
N TYR A 284 8.19 -13.60 12.05
CA TYR A 284 8.39 -12.86 13.31
C TYR A 284 7.31 -11.81 13.56
N LEU A 285 6.74 -11.19 12.52
CA LEU A 285 5.66 -10.21 12.62
C LEU A 285 4.36 -10.78 13.23
N TRP A 286 4.21 -12.09 13.21
CA TRP A 286 3.06 -12.80 13.78
C TRP A 286 3.34 -13.38 15.16
N VAL A 287 4.61 -13.30 15.61
CA VAL A 287 5.06 -13.81 16.91
C VAL A 287 5.38 -12.68 17.87
N LYS A 288 5.81 -11.54 17.37
CA LYS A 288 6.14 -10.33 18.14
C LYS A 288 5.18 -9.21 17.76
N PRO A 289 4.59 -8.51 18.73
CA PRO A 289 3.69 -7.39 18.44
C PRO A 289 4.50 -6.21 17.92
N ILE A 290 4.17 -5.76 16.70
CA ILE A 290 4.76 -4.59 16.06
C ILE A 290 3.64 -3.71 15.51
N GLY A 291 3.40 -2.59 16.18
CA GLY A 291 2.49 -1.53 15.79
C GLY A 291 3.24 -0.23 15.53
N LEU A 292 2.56 0.74 14.99
CA LEU A 292 3.10 2.05 14.66
C LEU A 292 2.38 3.12 15.49
N ASP A 293 3.13 3.97 16.15
CA ASP A 293 2.62 5.18 16.78
C ASP A 293 2.37 6.23 15.69
N ASP A 294 1.17 6.76 15.58
CA ASP A 294 0.77 7.80 14.63
C ASP A 294 0.58 9.18 15.26
N GLY A 295 1.11 9.40 16.46
CA GLY A 295 1.00 10.66 17.19
C GLY A 295 1.51 11.86 16.39
N LYS A 296 2.61 11.72 15.68
CA LYS A 296 3.15 12.76 14.79
C LYS A 296 2.21 13.03 13.61
N LEU A 297 1.64 12.00 13.00
CA LEU A 297 0.68 12.14 11.90
C LEU A 297 -0.58 12.86 12.37
N ARG A 298 -1.13 12.49 13.55
CA ARG A 298 -2.29 13.16 14.16
C ARG A 298 -1.99 14.62 14.50
N ALA A 299 -0.82 14.90 15.06
CA ALA A 299 -0.41 16.27 15.34
C ALA A 299 -0.30 17.12 14.07
N PHE A 300 0.16 16.52 12.97
CA PHE A 300 0.29 17.22 11.69
C PHE A 300 -1.06 17.42 10.99
N LEU A 301 -1.90 16.38 10.88
CA LEU A 301 -3.17 16.43 10.13
C LEU A 301 -4.37 16.88 10.98
N GLY A 302 -4.32 16.78 12.30
CA GLY A 302 -5.46 16.90 13.20
C GLY A 302 -6.28 15.61 13.24
N GLU A 303 -6.95 15.28 12.14
CA GLU A 303 -7.75 14.06 11.99
C GLU A 303 -7.15 13.12 10.94
N VAL A 304 -6.94 11.86 11.32
CA VAL A 304 -6.47 10.79 10.43
C VAL A 304 -7.67 9.95 9.98
N PRO A 305 -7.83 9.66 8.69
CA PRO A 305 -8.89 8.77 8.20
C PRO A 305 -8.89 7.42 8.91
N ALA A 306 -10.06 7.01 9.40
CA ALA A 306 -10.23 5.79 10.17
C ALA A 306 -11.61 5.17 9.93
N THR A 307 -11.74 4.41 8.85
CA THR A 307 -12.95 3.64 8.56
C THR A 307 -13.12 2.54 9.63
N PRO A 308 -14.30 2.37 10.25
CA PRO A 308 -14.53 1.29 11.21
C PRO A 308 -14.15 -0.09 10.64
N LEU A 309 -13.48 -0.93 11.44
CA LEU A 309 -12.91 -2.21 11.00
C LEU A 309 -13.93 -3.12 10.30
N ASP A 310 -15.12 -3.27 10.88
CA ASP A 310 -16.15 -4.15 10.32
C ASP A 310 -16.60 -3.67 8.94
N ARG A 311 -16.69 -2.34 8.72
CA ARG A 311 -16.99 -1.75 7.42
C ARG A 311 -15.83 -1.96 6.43
N ALA A 312 -14.61 -1.69 6.84
CA ALA A 312 -13.41 -1.87 6.01
C ALA A 312 -13.27 -3.34 5.55
N LEU A 313 -13.54 -4.29 6.45
CA LEU A 313 -13.53 -5.72 6.13
C LEU A 313 -14.69 -6.10 5.19
N ALA A 314 -15.90 -5.60 5.41
CA ALA A 314 -17.04 -5.88 4.55
C ALA A 314 -16.80 -5.37 3.11
N GLU A 315 -16.28 -4.15 2.94
CA GLU A 315 -15.91 -3.60 1.63
C GLU A 315 -14.80 -4.42 0.95
N SER A 316 -13.81 -4.90 1.73
CA SER A 316 -12.74 -5.76 1.23
C SER A 316 -13.25 -7.12 0.76
N LEU A 317 -14.18 -7.72 1.50
CA LEU A 317 -14.79 -9.00 1.15
C LEU A 317 -15.66 -8.89 -0.10
N ALA A 318 -16.48 -7.84 -0.21
CA ALA A 318 -17.34 -7.60 -1.38
C ALA A 318 -16.52 -7.49 -2.68
N ASP A 319 -15.37 -6.81 -2.65
CA ASP A 319 -14.48 -6.74 -3.82
C ASP A 319 -13.87 -8.10 -4.18
N LEU A 320 -13.52 -8.89 -3.18
CA LEU A 320 -12.97 -10.22 -3.38
C LEU A 320 -14.00 -11.22 -3.96
N GLU A 321 -15.29 -11.02 -3.70
CA GLU A 321 -16.38 -11.80 -4.31
C GLU A 321 -16.53 -11.52 -5.81
N VAL A 322 -16.29 -10.29 -6.24
CA VAL A 322 -16.35 -9.88 -7.64
C VAL A 322 -15.16 -10.39 -8.47
N GLN A 323 -14.01 -10.64 -7.85
CA GLN A 323 -12.79 -11.04 -8.55
C GLN A 323 -12.71 -12.55 -8.92
N ILE A 324 -13.70 -13.36 -8.53
CA ILE A 324 -13.74 -14.76 -8.95
C ILE A 324 -14.23 -14.82 -10.40
N PRO A 325 -13.42 -15.27 -11.38
CA PRO A 325 -13.94 -15.50 -12.72
C PRO A 325 -15.00 -16.59 -12.62
N ALA A 326 -16.25 -16.20 -12.85
CA ALA A 326 -17.34 -17.15 -12.99
C ALA A 326 -17.01 -18.05 -14.19
N LYS A 327 -16.67 -19.31 -13.93
CA LYS A 327 -16.86 -20.35 -14.93
C LYS A 327 -18.37 -20.35 -15.22
N SER A 328 -18.72 -19.80 -16.40
CA SER A 328 -20.06 -19.78 -16.99
C SER A 328 -21.20 -19.22 -16.11
N TRP A 329 -21.29 -17.88 -16.01
CA TRP A 329 -22.55 -17.18 -15.75
C TRP A 329 -22.60 -15.94 -16.64
N THR A 330 -23.69 -15.78 -17.37
CA THR A 330 -24.01 -14.59 -18.18
C THR A 330 -23.99 -13.36 -17.28
N ARG A 331 -23.14 -12.39 -17.59
CA ARG A 331 -22.93 -11.14 -16.85
C ARG A 331 -24.26 -10.38 -16.68
N PRO A 332 -24.64 -9.99 -15.45
CA PRO A 332 -25.30 -8.71 -15.27
C PRO A 332 -24.23 -7.62 -15.45
N GLY A 333 -24.60 -6.54 -16.15
CA GLY A 333 -23.69 -5.44 -16.45
C GLY A 333 -23.06 -4.81 -15.21
N PRO A 334 -21.97 -4.03 -15.37
CA PRO A 334 -21.23 -3.43 -14.27
C PRO A 334 -22.15 -2.56 -13.41
N ARG A 335 -22.23 -2.87 -12.13
CA ARG A 335 -22.85 -1.95 -11.18
C ARG A 335 -21.93 -0.74 -11.02
N PRO A 336 -22.41 0.50 -11.21
CA PRO A 336 -21.60 1.67 -10.96
C PRO A 336 -21.24 1.73 -9.48
N TYR A 337 -19.99 2.09 -9.20
CA TYR A 337 -19.53 2.49 -7.87
C TYR A 337 -20.41 3.66 -7.43
N VAL A 338 -21.29 3.42 -6.47
CA VAL A 338 -22.19 4.45 -5.93
C VAL A 338 -21.34 5.35 -5.03
N ALA A 339 -20.90 6.48 -5.57
CA ALA A 339 -20.45 7.59 -4.76
C ALA A 339 -21.60 8.01 -3.84
N ALA A 340 -21.40 7.94 -2.54
CA ALA A 340 -22.35 8.48 -1.58
C ALA A 340 -22.52 9.98 -1.85
N HIS A 341 -23.63 10.37 -2.48
CA HIS A 341 -24.02 11.77 -2.59
C HIS A 341 -24.29 12.30 -1.17
N VAL A 342 -23.39 13.14 -0.68
CA VAL A 342 -23.71 14.07 0.40
C VAL A 342 -24.76 15.03 -0.17
N ARG A 343 -26.01 14.85 0.22
CA ARG A 343 -27.07 15.83 -0.03
C ARG A 343 -26.72 17.09 0.77
N ALA A 344 -26.37 18.14 0.06
CA ALA A 344 -26.43 19.48 0.62
C ALA A 344 -27.91 19.76 0.98
N ASN A 345 -28.16 20.06 2.24
CA ASN A 345 -29.45 20.55 2.70
C ASN A 345 -29.44 22.08 2.51
N PRO A 346 -30.42 22.67 1.80
CA PRO A 346 -30.55 24.13 1.75
C PRO A 346 -31.36 24.58 2.96
N LEU A 347 -30.72 25.42 3.81
CA LEU A 347 -31.31 26.58 4.49
C LEU A 347 -30.20 27.33 5.24
#